data_7b1004c9fbd39c0231b527ba89fdc0ec
#
_entry.id   7b1004c9fbd39c0231b527ba89fdc0ec
#
_cell.length_a   1.000
_cell.length_b   1.000
_cell.length_c   1.000
_cell.angle_alpha   90.00
_cell.angle_beta   90.00
_cell.angle_gamma   90.00
#
_symmetry.space_group_name_H-M   'P 1'
#
loop_
_entity.id
_entity.type
_entity.pdbx_description
1 polymer ?
#
loop_
_entity_poly.entity_id
_entity_poly.type
_entity_poly.pdbx_seq_one_letter_code
_entity_poly.pdbx_strand_id
1 'polypeptide(L)'
;MTDPYTGGFELNLSCPNLVPGEESVNAIVGQHPKAAARVVRAAKGATDKPVIAKLSPNTEYVEVGRACIEAGADYLGCGNTMPGIAIDLHARTPVLAGGSGGVSGPALKPINLKMVYDAYAALGCPIVAYGGIGNWEDAVEYFLAGASVIGLGTFFAHRNTADIVRDTAALWKGVRDYLNGEPLESIVGAAQRG
;
A
#
# COMPACT_ATOMS: atom_id res chain seq x y z
N MET A 1 -12.74 -22.85 -1.23
CA MET A 1 -11.50 -23.56 -0.86
C MET A 1 -10.32 -22.73 -1.32
N THR A 2 -9.46 -22.26 -0.43
CA THR A 2 -8.28 -21.47 -0.81
C THR A 2 -7.19 -22.41 -1.32
N ASP A 3 -6.52 -22.03 -2.41
CA ASP A 3 -5.37 -22.72 -2.96
C ASP A 3 -4.32 -22.97 -1.83
N PRO A 4 -3.82 -24.19 -1.65
CA PRO A 4 -2.83 -24.52 -0.62
C PRO A 4 -1.51 -23.73 -0.78
N TYR A 5 -1.21 -23.24 -1.98
CA TYR A 5 -0.01 -22.45 -2.28
C TYR A 5 -0.18 -20.94 -2.01
N THR A 6 -1.39 -20.47 -1.71
CA THR A 6 -1.64 -19.05 -1.36
C THR A 6 -1.18 -18.81 0.08
N GLY A 7 -0.26 -17.87 0.31
CA GLY A 7 0.26 -17.50 1.64
C GLY A 7 -0.63 -16.55 2.43
N GLY A 8 -1.47 -15.74 1.75
CA GLY A 8 -2.36 -14.75 2.35
C GLY A 8 -3.13 -13.99 1.28
N PHE A 9 -3.96 -13.03 1.71
CA PHE A 9 -4.81 -12.25 0.81
C PHE A 9 -4.65 -10.75 1.05
N GLU A 10 -4.49 -9.98 -0.02
CA GLU A 10 -4.58 -8.53 0.02
C GLU A 10 -5.93 -8.07 -0.53
N LEU A 11 -6.70 -7.40 0.30
CA LEU A 11 -7.98 -6.80 -0.05
C LEU A 11 -7.73 -5.36 -0.52
N ASN A 12 -7.79 -5.11 -1.82
CA ASN A 12 -7.69 -3.76 -2.36
C ASN A 12 -9.00 -3.00 -2.15
N LEU A 13 -9.12 -2.28 -1.02
CA LEU A 13 -10.32 -1.52 -0.66
C LEU A 13 -10.40 -0.16 -1.35
N SER A 14 -9.40 0.20 -2.13
CA SER A 14 -9.24 1.55 -2.72
C SER A 14 -9.37 1.56 -4.25
N CYS A 15 -9.94 0.51 -4.86
CA CYS A 15 -10.12 0.45 -6.30
C CYS A 15 -11.17 1.48 -6.75
N PRO A 16 -10.83 2.46 -7.60
CA PRO A 16 -11.77 3.46 -8.10
C PRO A 16 -12.63 2.94 -9.27
N ASN A 17 -12.34 1.74 -9.77
CA ASN A 17 -13.04 1.16 -10.93
C ASN A 17 -14.36 0.53 -10.46
N LEU A 18 -15.41 1.34 -10.46
CA LEU A 18 -16.75 0.91 -10.10
C LEU A 18 -17.48 0.40 -11.35
N VAL A 19 -18.28 -0.65 -11.18
CA VAL A 19 -19.14 -1.16 -12.27
C VAL A 19 -20.26 -0.15 -12.53
N PRO A 20 -20.46 0.34 -13.75
CA PRO A 20 -21.55 1.26 -14.07
C PRO A 20 -22.91 0.60 -13.79
N GLY A 21 -23.80 1.25 -13.04
CA GLY A 21 -25.20 0.85 -12.89
C GLY A 21 -25.68 0.53 -11.48
N GLU A 22 -24.84 0.52 -10.46
CA GLU A 22 -25.28 0.37 -9.07
C GLU A 22 -25.11 1.70 -8.32
N GLU A 23 -26.21 2.40 -8.07
CA GLU A 23 -26.22 3.73 -7.40
C GLU A 23 -25.62 3.75 -5.99
N SER A 24 -25.48 2.60 -5.33
CA SER A 24 -24.87 2.46 -4.00
C SER A 24 -23.36 2.27 -4.02
N VAL A 25 -22.72 2.16 -5.18
CA VAL A 25 -21.33 1.70 -5.36
C VAL A 25 -20.39 2.84 -5.78
N ASN A 26 -20.86 4.07 -5.86
CA ASN A 26 -20.01 5.23 -6.21
C ASN A 26 -19.05 5.65 -5.08
N ALA A 27 -19.01 4.93 -3.97
CA ALA A 27 -18.07 5.15 -2.90
C ALA A 27 -17.02 4.04 -2.88
N ILE A 28 -15.75 4.43 -2.99
CA ILE A 28 -14.63 3.53 -2.72
C ILE A 28 -14.85 2.89 -1.36
N VAL A 29 -14.89 1.55 -1.27
CA VAL A 29 -15.13 0.81 -0.01
C VAL A 29 -14.22 1.32 1.12
N GLY A 30 -12.96 1.65 0.80
CA GLY A 30 -11.98 2.22 1.71
C GLY A 30 -12.26 3.66 2.18
N GLN A 31 -13.35 4.29 1.76
CA GLN A 31 -13.81 5.58 2.30
C GLN A 31 -14.86 5.41 3.41
N HIS A 32 -15.35 4.17 3.62
CA HIS A 32 -16.41 3.87 4.59
C HIS A 32 -15.94 2.81 5.60
N PRO A 33 -15.63 3.17 6.85
CA PRO A 33 -15.12 2.25 7.87
C PRO A 33 -15.98 0.99 8.04
N LYS A 34 -17.32 1.15 8.10
CA LYS A 34 -18.25 0.03 8.24
C LYS A 34 -18.25 -0.91 7.02
N ALA A 35 -18.13 -0.37 5.81
CA ALA A 35 -18.10 -1.18 4.59
C ALA A 35 -16.77 -1.95 4.50
N ALA A 36 -15.65 -1.29 4.76
CA ALA A 36 -14.32 -1.91 4.81
C ALA A 36 -14.27 -3.05 5.85
N ALA A 37 -14.76 -2.80 7.07
CA ALA A 37 -14.84 -3.81 8.12
C ALA A 37 -15.70 -5.02 7.73
N ARG A 38 -16.78 -4.84 6.98
CA ARG A 38 -17.62 -5.95 6.48
C ARG A 38 -16.84 -6.85 5.51
N VAL A 39 -16.09 -6.24 4.58
CA VAL A 39 -15.27 -6.98 3.60
C VAL A 39 -14.20 -7.77 4.32
N VAL A 40 -13.49 -7.16 5.28
CA VAL A 40 -12.45 -7.83 6.08
C VAL A 40 -13.04 -9.00 6.88
N ARG A 41 -14.17 -8.81 7.59
CA ARG A 41 -14.82 -9.91 8.32
C ARG A 41 -15.24 -11.06 7.43
N ALA A 42 -15.76 -10.77 6.24
CA ALA A 42 -16.14 -11.81 5.28
C ALA A 42 -14.91 -12.60 4.80
N ALA A 43 -13.80 -11.93 4.51
CA ALA A 43 -12.56 -12.60 4.13
C ALA A 43 -11.99 -13.46 5.27
N LYS A 44 -11.91 -12.92 6.49
CA LYS A 44 -11.43 -13.66 7.68
C LYS A 44 -12.32 -14.85 8.04
N GLY A 45 -13.63 -14.75 7.81
CA GLY A 45 -14.55 -15.88 7.97
C GLY A 45 -14.37 -16.99 6.93
N ALA A 46 -13.70 -16.73 5.83
CA ALA A 46 -13.46 -17.68 4.73
C ALA A 46 -12.05 -18.31 4.73
N THR A 47 -11.12 -17.80 5.55
CA THR A 47 -9.73 -18.27 5.57
C THR A 47 -9.05 -18.03 6.92
N ASP A 48 -8.16 -18.96 7.30
CA ASP A 48 -7.25 -18.82 8.44
C ASP A 48 -5.94 -18.12 8.04
N LYS A 49 -5.74 -17.82 6.75
CA LYS A 49 -4.55 -17.17 6.23
C LYS A 49 -4.52 -15.68 6.55
N PRO A 50 -3.34 -15.04 6.57
CA PRO A 50 -3.22 -13.61 6.77
C PRO A 50 -4.04 -12.80 5.76
N VAL A 51 -4.71 -11.76 6.25
CA VAL A 51 -5.49 -10.81 5.45
C VAL A 51 -4.91 -9.40 5.64
N ILE A 52 -4.53 -8.79 4.53
CA ILE A 52 -4.04 -7.41 4.44
C ILE A 52 -5.19 -6.52 3.97
N ALA A 53 -5.55 -5.49 4.72
CA ALA A 53 -6.49 -4.47 4.29
C ALA A 53 -5.73 -3.30 3.63
N LYS A 54 -5.74 -3.22 2.29
CA LYS A 54 -5.00 -2.19 1.56
C LYS A 54 -5.85 -0.95 1.32
N LEU A 55 -5.33 0.16 1.82
CA LEU A 55 -5.93 1.49 1.83
C LEU A 55 -5.19 2.46 0.90
N SER A 56 -5.80 3.61 0.64
CA SER A 56 -5.24 4.69 -0.16
C SER A 56 -5.07 5.97 0.67
N PRO A 57 -4.06 6.79 0.36
CA PRO A 57 -3.83 8.04 1.08
C PRO A 57 -4.93 9.10 0.87
N ASN A 58 -5.83 8.92 -0.12
CA ASN A 58 -6.98 9.80 -0.36
C ASN A 58 -8.24 9.36 0.40
N THR A 59 -8.10 8.68 1.52
CA THR A 59 -9.19 8.27 2.41
C THR A 59 -8.89 8.68 3.86
N GLU A 60 -9.87 8.56 4.74
CA GLU A 60 -9.65 8.67 6.19
C GLU A 60 -8.98 7.40 6.73
N TYR A 61 -7.77 7.13 6.25
CA TYR A 61 -7.07 5.86 6.39
C TYR A 61 -6.82 5.42 7.84
N VAL A 62 -6.72 6.34 8.79
CA VAL A 62 -6.59 5.98 10.22
C VAL A 62 -7.90 5.41 10.76
N GLU A 63 -9.03 6.05 10.48
CA GLU A 63 -10.36 5.60 10.93
C GLU A 63 -10.75 4.29 10.25
N VAL A 64 -10.58 4.22 8.92
CA VAL A 64 -10.85 3.00 8.15
C VAL A 64 -9.92 1.86 8.55
N GLY A 65 -8.63 2.17 8.76
CA GLY A 65 -7.63 1.20 9.21
C GLY A 65 -7.98 0.61 10.58
N ARG A 66 -8.39 1.44 11.53
CA ARG A 66 -8.88 0.98 12.84
C ARG A 66 -10.03 0.00 12.69
N ALA A 67 -11.03 0.34 11.89
CA ALA A 67 -12.18 -0.53 11.65
C ALA A 67 -11.80 -1.86 10.96
N CYS A 68 -10.78 -1.86 10.09
CA CYS A 68 -10.25 -3.07 9.46
C CYS A 68 -9.51 -3.97 10.47
N ILE A 69 -8.66 -3.41 11.34
CA ILE A 69 -7.95 -4.17 12.38
C ILE A 69 -8.95 -4.76 13.38
N GLU A 70 -9.93 -3.97 13.85
CA GLU A 70 -11.01 -4.46 14.72
C GLU A 70 -11.88 -5.54 14.07
N ALA A 71 -11.95 -5.56 12.73
CA ALA A 71 -12.63 -6.59 11.96
C ALA A 71 -11.79 -7.86 11.73
N GLY A 72 -10.51 -7.87 12.16
CA GLY A 72 -9.62 -9.02 12.13
C GLY A 72 -8.57 -9.00 11.01
N ALA A 73 -8.31 -7.85 10.35
CA ALA A 73 -7.17 -7.75 9.45
C ALA A 73 -5.86 -7.95 10.22
N ASP A 74 -4.96 -8.75 9.66
CA ASP A 74 -3.66 -9.05 10.27
C ASP A 74 -2.65 -7.93 10.00
N TYR A 75 -2.78 -7.24 8.86
CA TYR A 75 -1.94 -6.12 8.42
C TYR A 75 -2.78 -5.02 7.79
N LEU A 76 -2.28 -3.78 7.90
CA LEU A 76 -2.72 -2.71 7.00
C LEU A 76 -1.76 -2.60 5.82
N GLY A 77 -2.30 -2.54 4.60
CA GLY A 77 -1.57 -2.12 3.41
C GLY A 77 -1.67 -0.60 3.27
N CYS A 78 -0.60 0.13 3.52
CA CYS A 78 -0.58 1.58 3.43
C CYS A 78 0.11 2.05 2.16
N GLY A 79 -0.68 2.65 1.27
CA GLY A 79 -0.25 3.20 -0.01
C GLY A 79 -1.00 2.62 -1.20
N ASN A 80 -1.42 3.51 -2.07
CA ASN A 80 -2.06 3.24 -3.36
C ASN A 80 -1.77 4.41 -4.29
N THR A 81 -2.21 4.32 -5.54
CA THR A 81 -2.12 5.41 -6.52
C THR A 81 -3.03 6.58 -6.13
N MET A 82 -2.66 7.78 -6.56
CA MET A 82 -3.50 8.97 -6.44
C MET A 82 -4.19 9.24 -7.79
N PRO A 83 -5.44 9.72 -7.80
CA PRO A 83 -6.11 10.10 -9.03
C PRO A 83 -5.32 11.15 -9.80
N GLY A 84 -5.23 10.99 -11.12
CA GLY A 84 -4.56 11.93 -12.00
C GLY A 84 -5.11 11.85 -13.42
N ILE A 85 -4.77 12.85 -14.24
CA ILE A 85 -5.20 12.95 -15.62
C ILE A 85 -4.03 13.42 -16.50
N ALA A 86 -4.00 12.94 -17.74
CA ALA A 86 -3.18 13.48 -18.81
C ALA A 86 -4.07 13.84 -20.01
N ILE A 87 -3.79 14.96 -20.66
CA ILE A 87 -4.55 15.44 -21.82
C ILE A 87 -3.68 15.30 -23.08
N ASP A 88 -4.22 14.68 -24.12
CA ASP A 88 -3.67 14.72 -25.47
C ASP A 88 -3.95 16.11 -26.09
N LEU A 89 -2.88 16.85 -26.37
CA LEU A 89 -2.98 18.21 -26.88
C LEU A 89 -3.51 18.28 -28.31
N HIS A 90 -3.31 17.23 -29.11
CA HIS A 90 -3.77 17.18 -30.50
C HIS A 90 -5.23 16.74 -30.57
N ALA A 91 -5.58 15.66 -29.86
CA ALA A 91 -6.96 15.17 -29.79
C ALA A 91 -7.84 16.03 -28.88
N ARG A 92 -7.25 16.82 -27.97
CA ARG A 92 -7.93 17.64 -26.95
C ARG A 92 -8.88 16.82 -26.07
N THR A 93 -8.44 15.60 -25.73
CA THR A 93 -9.19 14.65 -24.90
C THR A 93 -8.26 14.03 -23.86
N PRO A 94 -8.81 13.42 -22.81
CA PRO A 94 -8.01 12.60 -21.91
C PRO A 94 -7.27 11.47 -22.66
N VAL A 95 -6.01 11.21 -22.28
CA VAL A 95 -5.19 10.12 -22.85
C VAL A 95 -5.78 8.75 -22.52
N LEU A 96 -6.35 8.61 -21.30
CA LEU A 96 -6.95 7.37 -20.87
C LEU A 96 -8.43 7.34 -21.22
N ALA A 97 -8.93 6.25 -21.77
CA ALA A 97 -10.32 6.09 -22.17
C ALA A 97 -11.33 6.29 -21.01
N GLY A 98 -10.94 5.98 -19.76
CA GLY A 98 -11.72 6.23 -18.55
C GLY A 98 -11.64 7.68 -18.03
N GLY A 99 -11.02 8.59 -18.77
CA GLY A 99 -10.85 10.01 -18.41
C GLY A 99 -9.68 10.24 -17.45
N SER A 100 -9.56 9.47 -16.39
CA SER A 100 -8.49 9.59 -15.39
C SER A 100 -7.87 8.22 -15.05
N GLY A 101 -6.78 8.22 -14.30
CA GLY A 101 -6.11 7.00 -13.85
C GLY A 101 -5.32 7.23 -12.56
N GLY A 102 -4.63 6.19 -12.11
CA GLY A 102 -3.78 6.27 -10.93
C GLY A 102 -2.38 6.76 -11.27
N VAL A 103 -1.94 7.82 -10.59
CA VAL A 103 -0.53 8.24 -10.58
C VAL A 103 0.24 7.31 -9.65
N SER A 104 1.41 6.83 -10.08
CA SER A 104 2.32 6.00 -9.29
C SER A 104 3.78 6.44 -9.50
N GLY A 105 4.69 5.87 -8.73
CA GLY A 105 6.12 6.15 -8.83
C GLY A 105 6.66 7.08 -7.75
N PRO A 106 7.91 7.58 -7.91
CA PRO A 106 8.64 8.29 -6.85
C PRO A 106 7.93 9.53 -6.31
N ALA A 107 7.13 10.21 -7.14
CA ALA A 107 6.35 11.39 -6.72
C ALA A 107 5.35 11.10 -5.59
N LEU A 108 4.92 9.83 -5.45
CA LEU A 108 3.99 9.44 -4.39
C LEU A 108 4.67 9.06 -3.07
N LYS A 109 5.99 8.90 -3.06
CA LYS A 109 6.70 8.49 -1.83
C LYS A 109 6.34 9.36 -0.62
N PRO A 110 6.47 10.70 -0.65
CA PRO A 110 6.20 11.52 0.53
C PRO A 110 4.74 11.42 1.02
N ILE A 111 3.79 11.21 0.12
CA ILE A 111 2.36 11.06 0.45
C ILE A 111 2.12 9.72 1.15
N ASN A 112 2.60 8.64 0.56
CA ASN A 112 2.42 7.29 1.12
C ASN A 112 3.26 7.08 2.39
N LEU A 113 4.45 7.68 2.48
CA LEU A 113 5.27 7.67 3.69
C LEU A 113 4.56 8.34 4.86
N LYS A 114 3.92 9.50 4.61
CA LYS A 114 3.08 10.19 5.60
C LYS A 114 1.94 9.30 6.10
N MET A 115 1.27 8.60 5.19
CA MET A 115 0.20 7.65 5.53
C MET A 115 0.71 6.53 6.45
N VAL A 116 1.87 5.94 6.16
CA VAL A 116 2.49 4.90 7.01
C VAL A 116 2.80 5.46 8.40
N TYR A 117 3.43 6.64 8.45
CA TYR A 117 3.79 7.31 9.69
C TYR A 117 2.57 7.54 10.60
N ASP A 118 1.49 8.13 10.05
CA ASP A 118 0.27 8.41 10.80
C ASP A 118 -0.46 7.13 11.25
N ALA A 119 -0.57 6.16 10.35
CA ALA A 119 -1.24 4.89 10.64
C ALA A 119 -0.52 4.13 11.74
N TYR A 120 0.80 4.08 11.71
CA TYR A 120 1.59 3.41 12.76
C TYR A 120 1.47 4.15 14.10
N ALA A 121 1.58 5.49 14.10
CA ALA A 121 1.42 6.30 15.32
C ALA A 121 0.05 6.10 15.98
N ALA A 122 -1.02 6.02 15.17
CA ALA A 122 -2.38 5.95 15.67
C ALA A 122 -2.86 4.54 16.04
N LEU A 123 -2.29 3.49 15.41
CA LEU A 123 -2.85 2.13 15.47
C LEU A 123 -1.84 1.10 16.01
N GLY A 124 -0.53 1.33 15.90
CA GLY A 124 0.50 0.42 16.40
C GLY A 124 0.44 -0.98 15.79
N CYS A 125 -0.18 -1.14 14.61
CA CYS A 125 -0.38 -2.44 13.96
C CYS A 125 0.70 -2.70 12.90
N PRO A 126 0.92 -3.97 12.48
CA PRO A 126 1.82 -4.30 11.39
C PRO A 126 1.38 -3.66 10.08
N ILE A 127 2.32 -3.02 9.36
CA ILE A 127 2.05 -2.29 8.11
C ILE A 127 2.87 -2.86 6.96
N VAL A 128 2.21 -3.12 5.83
CA VAL A 128 2.82 -3.31 4.52
C VAL A 128 2.79 -1.98 3.78
N ALA A 129 3.94 -1.37 3.54
CA ALA A 129 4.04 -0.06 2.89
C ALA A 129 4.24 -0.17 1.38
N TYR A 130 3.59 0.72 0.63
CA TYR A 130 3.66 0.80 -0.83
C TYR A 130 3.88 2.23 -1.29
N GLY A 131 4.54 2.39 -2.44
CA GLY A 131 4.54 3.62 -3.23
C GLY A 131 5.86 4.36 -3.25
N GLY A 132 6.41 4.48 -4.46
CA GLY A 132 7.56 5.32 -4.75
C GLY A 132 8.91 4.82 -4.23
N ILE A 133 9.01 3.59 -3.74
CA ILE A 133 10.26 2.99 -3.28
C ILE A 133 11.13 2.68 -4.51
N GLY A 134 12.27 3.34 -4.64
CA GLY A 134 13.17 3.21 -5.76
C GLY A 134 14.59 2.75 -5.40
N ASN A 135 14.97 2.85 -4.14
CA ASN A 135 16.30 2.54 -3.62
C ASN A 135 16.23 2.07 -2.15
N TRP A 136 17.38 1.79 -1.54
CA TRP A 136 17.44 1.31 -0.16
C TRP A 136 17.11 2.41 0.87
N GLU A 137 17.45 3.67 0.57
CA GLU A 137 17.13 4.82 1.42
C GLU A 137 15.62 4.97 1.58
N ASP A 138 14.88 4.87 0.46
CA ASP A 138 13.42 4.91 0.48
C ASP A 138 12.84 3.77 1.35
N ALA A 139 13.40 2.56 1.23
CA ALA A 139 12.98 1.42 2.03
C ALA A 139 13.19 1.66 3.54
N VAL A 140 14.37 2.19 3.91
CA VAL A 140 14.70 2.51 5.30
C VAL A 140 13.76 3.60 5.85
N GLU A 141 13.45 4.65 5.08
CA GLU A 141 12.50 5.67 5.51
C GLU A 141 11.13 5.07 5.86
N TYR A 142 10.63 4.11 5.05
CA TYR A 142 9.39 3.42 5.33
C TYR A 142 9.46 2.57 6.62
N PHE A 143 10.56 1.85 6.85
CA PHE A 143 10.75 1.11 8.10
C PHE A 143 10.81 2.05 9.31
N LEU A 144 11.57 3.15 9.20
CA LEU A 144 11.63 4.17 10.25
C LEU A 144 10.26 4.80 10.54
N ALA A 145 9.40 4.95 9.52
CA ALA A 145 8.04 5.45 9.68
C ALA A 145 7.08 4.44 10.34
N GLY A 146 7.42 3.15 10.38
CA GLY A 146 6.61 2.11 11.03
C GLY A 146 6.18 0.95 10.14
N ALA A 147 6.65 0.87 8.90
CA ALA A 147 6.40 -0.30 8.07
C ALA A 147 7.15 -1.53 8.60
N SER A 148 6.47 -2.69 8.61
CA SER A 148 7.08 -4.00 8.90
C SER A 148 7.50 -4.71 7.61
N VAL A 149 6.85 -4.38 6.50
CA VAL A 149 7.07 -4.96 5.17
C VAL A 149 6.97 -3.86 4.12
N ILE A 150 7.71 -3.97 3.03
CA ILE A 150 7.59 -3.08 1.86
C ILE A 150 7.15 -3.84 0.62
N GLY A 151 6.30 -3.20 -0.20
CA GLY A 151 5.86 -3.70 -1.49
C GLY A 151 6.41 -2.85 -2.63
N LEU A 152 7.08 -3.49 -3.58
CA LEU A 152 7.69 -2.84 -4.75
C LEU A 152 6.77 -3.00 -5.96
N GLY A 153 6.35 -1.89 -6.58
CA GLY A 153 5.50 -1.88 -7.78
C GLY A 153 6.21 -1.24 -8.97
N THR A 154 6.18 0.09 -9.07
CA THR A 154 6.86 0.85 -10.14
C THR A 154 8.38 0.67 -10.16
N PHE A 155 8.95 0.13 -9.09
CA PHE A 155 10.34 -0.32 -9.06
C PHE A 155 10.68 -1.27 -10.23
N PHE A 156 9.73 -2.11 -10.62
CA PHE A 156 9.90 -3.08 -11.72
C PHE A 156 9.56 -2.50 -13.10
N ALA A 157 8.91 -1.33 -13.16
CA ALA A 157 8.51 -0.73 -14.43
C ALA A 157 9.73 -0.36 -15.28
N HIS A 158 9.66 -0.68 -16.58
CA HIS A 158 10.70 -0.39 -17.57
C HIS A 158 12.08 -1.05 -17.31
N ARG A 159 12.15 -2.05 -16.43
CA ARG A 159 13.36 -2.84 -16.17
C ARG A 159 13.26 -4.24 -16.78
N ASN A 160 14.35 -4.74 -17.32
CA ASN A 160 14.49 -6.14 -17.69
C ASN A 160 14.77 -7.02 -16.46
N THR A 161 14.67 -8.34 -16.60
CA THR A 161 14.86 -9.29 -15.49
C THR A 161 16.22 -9.17 -14.81
N ALA A 162 17.31 -8.93 -15.58
CA ALA A 162 18.66 -8.81 -15.02
C ALA A 162 18.78 -7.55 -14.16
N ASP A 163 18.21 -6.43 -14.60
CA ASP A 163 18.14 -5.19 -13.83
C ASP A 163 17.31 -5.36 -12.56
N ILE A 164 16.18 -6.04 -12.64
CA ILE A 164 15.32 -6.33 -11.47
C ILE A 164 16.11 -7.10 -10.41
N VAL A 165 16.79 -8.16 -10.79
CA VAL A 165 17.59 -8.99 -9.86
C VAL A 165 18.71 -8.17 -9.23
N ARG A 166 19.49 -7.44 -10.06
CA ARG A 166 20.59 -6.59 -9.59
C ARG A 166 20.10 -5.51 -8.63
N ASP A 167 19.08 -4.76 -9.02
CA ASP A 167 18.60 -3.59 -8.27
C ASP A 167 17.89 -4.01 -6.98
N THR A 168 17.17 -5.13 -6.98
CA THR A 168 16.60 -5.71 -5.76
C THR A 168 17.70 -6.16 -4.79
N ALA A 169 18.74 -6.81 -5.30
CA ALA A 169 19.89 -7.22 -4.48
C ALA A 169 20.62 -5.99 -3.88
N ALA A 170 20.78 -4.93 -4.67
CA ALA A 170 21.39 -3.67 -4.21
C ALA A 170 20.53 -2.98 -3.14
N LEU A 171 19.20 -2.96 -3.30
CA LEU A 171 18.28 -2.41 -2.32
C LEU A 171 18.44 -3.12 -0.97
N TRP A 172 18.35 -4.46 -0.97
CA TRP A 172 18.48 -5.23 0.28
C TRP A 172 19.89 -5.20 0.86
N LYS A 173 20.93 -5.08 0.02
CA LYS A 173 22.29 -4.84 0.52
C LYS A 173 22.37 -3.52 1.28
N GLY A 174 21.85 -2.43 0.72
CA GLY A 174 21.85 -1.12 1.36
C GLY A 174 21.07 -1.11 2.70
N VAL A 175 19.91 -1.77 2.75
CA VAL A 175 19.16 -1.94 4.02
C VAL A 175 19.99 -2.68 5.06
N ARG A 176 20.64 -3.80 4.69
CA ARG A 176 21.51 -4.55 5.63
C ARG A 176 22.72 -3.75 6.09
N ASP A 177 23.33 -2.99 5.19
CA ASP A 177 24.48 -2.13 5.54
C ASP A 177 24.05 -1.03 6.51
N TYR A 178 22.87 -0.43 6.33
CA TYR A 178 22.29 0.56 7.23
C TYR A 178 22.03 -0.04 8.63
N LEU A 179 21.49 -1.25 8.69
CA LEU A 179 21.20 -1.97 9.95
C LEU A 179 22.48 -2.33 10.73
N ASN A 180 23.62 -2.45 10.05
CA ASN A 180 24.92 -2.76 10.68
C ASN A 180 24.88 -3.96 11.64
N GLY A 181 24.13 -5.00 11.28
CA GLY A 181 23.97 -6.21 12.09
C GLY A 181 22.79 -6.20 13.07
N GLU A 182 22.13 -5.08 13.24
CA GLU A 182 20.89 -4.99 14.03
C GLU A 182 19.71 -5.66 13.29
N PRO A 183 18.74 -6.21 14.03
CA PRO A 183 17.51 -6.73 13.42
C PRO A 183 16.64 -5.60 12.85
N LEU A 184 15.89 -5.89 11.79
CA LEU A 184 15.01 -4.91 11.13
C LEU A 184 14.01 -4.27 12.11
N GLU A 185 13.51 -5.05 13.04
CA GLU A 185 12.54 -4.64 14.06
C GLU A 185 13.07 -3.50 14.94
N SER A 186 14.38 -3.35 15.08
CA SER A 186 15.01 -2.29 15.88
C SER A 186 14.72 -0.90 15.32
N ILE A 187 14.54 -0.78 14.02
CA ILE A 187 14.29 0.50 13.33
C ILE A 187 12.81 0.75 13.01
N VAL A 188 11.93 -0.26 13.12
CA VAL A 188 10.50 -0.09 12.83
C VAL A 188 9.89 0.96 13.76
N GLY A 189 9.37 2.05 13.17
CA GLY A 189 8.77 3.17 13.90
C GLY A 189 9.77 4.02 14.70
N ALA A 190 11.08 3.89 14.45
CA ALA A 190 12.08 4.63 15.21
C ALA A 190 11.96 6.15 15.04
N ALA A 191 11.49 6.62 13.89
CA ALA A 191 11.25 8.05 13.63
C ALA A 191 10.12 8.65 14.51
N GLN A 192 9.36 7.83 15.25
CA GLN A 192 8.29 8.27 16.15
C GLN A 192 8.68 8.24 17.63
N ARG A 193 9.89 7.76 17.96
CA ARG A 193 10.37 7.59 19.32
C ARG A 193 11.28 8.75 19.79
N GLY A 194 11.38 9.81 18.97
CA GLY A 194 12.19 11.01 19.26
C GLY A 194 11.42 12.11 19.96
#